data_049d76b2667f335151fe42c164c639d9
#
_entry.id   049d76b2667f335151fe42c164c639d9
#
_cell.length_a   1.000
_cell.length_b   1.000
_cell.length_c   1.000
_cell.angle_alpha   90.00
_cell.angle_beta   90.00
_cell.angle_gamma   90.00
#
_symmetry.space_group_name_H-M   'P 1'
#
loop_
_entity.id
_entity.type
_entity.pdbx_description
1 polymer ?
#
loop_
_entity_poly.entity_id
_entity_poly.type
_entity_poly.pdbx_seq_one_letter_code
_entity_poly.pdbx_strand_id
1 'polypeptide(L)'
;MGTSINLQVTGFVGSDPQLKTVGEQQVASFSIAISRKNGAGKKQTLWLRVNCWNKLSDIAVQYVKKGSLVQVTTEWLRPSAWTDQGGAPQASIDLDANRLVLLDRLESEDTESEGDDIPF
;
A
#
# COMPACT_ATOMS: atom_id res chain seq x y z
N MET A 1 -27.69 -9.41 9.49
CA MET A 1 -26.76 -9.81 8.54
C MET A 1 -25.73 -8.78 8.39
N GLY A 2 -24.50 -9.13 8.40
CA GLY A 2 -23.42 -8.19 8.31
C GLY A 2 -22.98 -7.96 6.89
N THR A 3 -22.26 -6.89 6.69
CA THR A 3 -21.63 -6.61 5.40
C THR A 3 -20.15 -6.48 5.61
N SER A 4 -19.37 -6.67 4.56
CA SER A 4 -17.92 -6.61 4.70
C SER A 4 -17.23 -6.29 3.40
N ILE A 5 -16.01 -5.82 3.52
CA ILE A 5 -15.10 -5.61 2.41
C ILE A 5 -13.83 -6.35 2.75
N ASN A 6 -13.26 -7.00 1.78
CA ASN A 6 -11.94 -7.59 1.94
C ASN A 6 -11.17 -7.35 0.66
N LEU A 7 -10.09 -6.57 0.75
CA LEU A 7 -9.32 -6.21 -0.42
C LEU A 7 -7.85 -6.51 -0.17
N GLN A 8 -7.21 -7.12 -1.15
CA GLN A 8 -5.80 -7.40 -1.07
C GLN A 8 -5.12 -6.75 -2.26
N VAL A 9 -4.11 -5.97 -2.02
CA VAL A 9 -3.38 -5.30 -3.09
C VAL A 9 -1.90 -5.58 -2.96
N THR A 10 -1.22 -5.68 -4.08
CA THR A 10 0.22 -5.86 -4.12
C THR A 10 0.77 -4.78 -5.02
N GLY A 11 1.75 -4.05 -4.54
CA GLY A 11 2.32 -2.97 -5.32
C GLY A 11 3.64 -2.51 -4.78
N PHE A 12 4.25 -1.58 -5.50
CA PHE A 12 5.54 -1.02 -5.09
C PHE A 12 5.33 0.24 -4.28
N VAL A 13 6.10 0.38 -3.21
CA VAL A 13 6.01 1.53 -2.33
C VAL A 13 6.62 2.74 -3.04
N GLY A 14 5.87 3.81 -3.10
CA GLY A 14 6.31 5.02 -3.80
C GLY A 14 6.93 6.06 -2.92
N SER A 15 6.84 5.91 -1.61
CA SER A 15 7.43 6.86 -0.68
C SER A 15 7.74 6.17 0.63
N ASP A 16 8.74 6.67 1.34
CA ASP A 16 9.06 6.10 2.65
C ASP A 16 7.91 6.38 3.60
N PRO A 17 7.61 5.47 4.52
CA PRO A 17 6.52 5.70 5.46
C PRO A 17 6.76 6.91 6.34
N GLN A 18 5.70 7.65 6.59
CA GLN A 18 5.77 8.79 7.46
C GLN A 18 4.97 8.52 8.70
N LEU A 19 5.60 8.66 9.85
CA LEU A 19 4.97 8.35 11.11
C LEU A 19 4.31 9.60 11.69
N LYS A 20 3.11 9.46 12.18
CA LYS A 20 2.40 10.51 12.82
C LYS A 20 1.75 10.00 14.07
N THR A 21 1.51 10.89 15.00
CA THR A 21 0.76 10.55 16.21
C THR A 21 -0.59 11.22 16.13
N VAL A 22 -1.64 10.45 16.33
CA VAL A 22 -3.00 10.96 16.31
C VAL A 22 -3.62 10.57 17.64
N GLY A 23 -3.73 11.53 18.56
CA GLY A 23 -4.19 11.23 19.92
C GLY A 23 -3.18 10.33 20.59
N GLU A 24 -3.62 9.16 21.01
CA GLU A 24 -2.74 8.21 21.63
C GLU A 24 -2.31 7.12 20.66
N GLN A 25 -2.59 7.30 19.39
CA GLN A 25 -2.27 6.27 18.40
C GLN A 25 -1.20 6.73 17.46
N GLN A 26 -0.47 5.79 16.91
CA GLN A 26 0.51 6.07 15.88
C GLN A 26 -0.01 5.57 14.56
N VAL A 27 0.28 6.28 13.49
CA VAL A 27 -0.04 5.81 12.15
C VAL A 27 1.15 6.07 11.23
N ALA A 28 1.53 5.08 10.46
CA ALA A 28 2.54 5.23 9.42
C ALA A 28 1.85 5.15 8.08
N SER A 29 2.10 6.12 7.22
CA SER A 29 1.43 6.22 5.94
C SER A 29 2.44 6.20 4.80
N PHE A 30 2.11 5.51 3.74
CA PHE A 30 2.92 5.49 2.53
C PHE A 30 2.01 5.22 1.35
N SER A 31 2.51 5.49 0.15
CA SER A 31 1.74 5.23 -1.07
C SER A 31 2.25 3.99 -1.75
N ILE A 32 1.36 3.30 -2.45
CA ILE A 32 1.75 2.16 -3.27
C ILE A 32 1.24 2.37 -4.67
N ALA A 33 2.00 1.88 -5.63
CA ALA A 33 1.66 1.97 -7.04
C ALA A 33 1.35 0.59 -7.56
N ILE A 34 0.23 0.45 -8.22
CA ILE A 34 -0.17 -0.78 -8.85
C ILE A 34 -0.33 -0.48 -10.32
N SER A 35 0.39 -1.19 -11.16
CA SER A 35 0.40 -0.92 -12.58
C SER A 35 -0.12 -2.09 -13.38
N ARG A 36 -0.77 -1.78 -14.48
CA ARG A 36 -1.19 -2.81 -15.41
C ARG A 36 -1.21 -2.21 -16.80
N LYS A 37 -1.27 -3.03 -17.81
CA LYS A 37 -1.45 -2.57 -19.17
C LYS A 37 -2.92 -2.69 -19.53
N ASN A 38 -3.45 -1.67 -20.18
CA ASN A 38 -4.84 -1.74 -20.60
C ASN A 38 -4.93 -2.46 -21.96
N GLY A 39 -6.13 -2.52 -22.51
CA GLY A 39 -6.35 -3.24 -23.76
C GLY A 39 -5.61 -2.65 -24.94
N ALA A 40 -5.20 -1.38 -24.86
CA ALA A 40 -4.44 -0.77 -25.92
C ALA A 40 -2.94 -0.86 -25.71
N GLY A 41 -2.51 -1.61 -24.70
CA GLY A 41 -1.09 -1.76 -24.42
C GLY A 41 -0.48 -0.62 -23.63
N LYS A 42 -1.27 0.33 -23.17
CA LYS A 42 -0.73 1.44 -22.41
C LYS A 42 -0.71 1.11 -20.94
N LYS A 43 0.33 1.57 -20.26
CA LYS A 43 0.46 1.33 -18.84
C LYS A 43 -0.45 2.27 -18.06
N GLN A 44 -1.17 1.71 -17.12
CA GLN A 44 -2.00 2.49 -16.20
C GLN A 44 -1.49 2.24 -14.80
N THR A 45 -1.40 3.28 -14.00
CA THR A 45 -0.94 3.16 -12.63
C THR A 45 -2.00 3.67 -11.68
N LEU A 46 -2.30 2.87 -10.69
CA LEU A 46 -3.23 3.24 -9.64
C LEU A 46 -2.42 3.50 -8.38
N TRP A 47 -2.65 4.65 -7.75
CA TRP A 47 -1.96 5.00 -6.51
C TRP A 47 -2.92 4.89 -5.34
N LEU A 48 -2.50 4.17 -4.31
CA LEU A 48 -3.30 4.03 -3.10
C LEU A 48 -2.47 4.46 -1.91
N ARG A 49 -3.11 5.02 -0.93
CA ARG A 49 -2.44 5.41 0.30
C ARG A 49 -2.73 4.38 1.36
N VAL A 50 -1.69 3.90 2.01
CA VAL A 50 -1.83 2.86 3.02
C VAL A 50 -1.53 3.45 4.37
N ASN A 51 -2.41 3.21 5.33
CA ASN A 51 -2.25 3.68 6.70
C ASN A 51 -2.11 2.48 7.60
N CYS A 52 -1.02 2.40 8.34
CA CYS A 52 -0.76 1.31 9.26
C CYS A 52 -0.78 1.85 10.67
N TRP A 53 -1.68 1.33 11.49
CA TRP A 53 -1.92 1.86 12.83
C TRP A 53 -1.23 1.04 13.90
N ASN A 54 -0.73 1.74 14.89
CA ASN A 54 -0.19 1.13 16.13
C ASN A 54 0.91 0.10 15.86
N LYS A 55 0.77 -1.13 16.22
CA LYS A 55 1.81 -2.12 16.02
C LYS A 55 2.23 -2.23 14.57
N LEU A 56 1.29 -2.14 13.68
CA LEU A 56 1.59 -2.22 12.27
C LEU A 56 2.39 -1.01 11.80
N SER A 57 2.21 0.15 12.46
CA SER A 57 3.00 1.32 12.11
C SER A 57 4.48 1.10 12.43
N ASP A 58 4.77 0.41 13.52
CA ASP A 58 6.15 0.12 13.87
C ASP A 58 6.79 -0.79 12.84
N ILE A 59 6.06 -1.77 12.37
CA ILE A 59 6.56 -2.67 11.35
C ILE A 59 6.79 -1.91 10.05
N ALA A 60 5.87 -1.04 9.68
CA ALA A 60 6.00 -0.29 8.45
C ALA A 60 7.23 0.62 8.50
N VAL A 61 7.40 1.35 9.58
CA VAL A 61 8.53 2.26 9.69
C VAL A 61 9.85 1.50 9.69
N GLN A 62 9.87 0.33 10.27
CA GLN A 62 11.10 -0.43 10.39
C GLN A 62 11.49 -1.13 9.09
N TYR A 63 10.53 -1.62 8.33
CA TYR A 63 10.84 -2.49 7.20
C TYR A 63 10.44 -1.97 5.82
N VAL A 64 9.47 -1.07 5.73
CA VAL A 64 8.99 -0.61 4.44
C VAL A 64 9.83 0.56 3.96
N LYS A 65 10.23 0.54 2.70
CA LYS A 65 11.03 1.62 2.11
C LYS A 65 10.52 1.88 0.72
N LYS A 66 10.81 3.08 0.24
CA LYS A 66 10.51 3.40 -1.14
C LYS A 66 11.10 2.33 -2.05
N GLY A 67 10.32 1.80 -2.95
CA GLY A 67 10.75 0.74 -3.86
C GLY A 67 10.45 -0.68 -3.38
N SER A 68 10.05 -0.84 -2.15
CA SER A 68 9.70 -2.18 -1.64
C SER A 68 8.45 -2.72 -2.31
N LEU A 69 8.38 -4.01 -2.47
CA LEU A 69 7.18 -4.66 -2.96
C LEU A 69 6.42 -5.18 -1.75
N VAL A 70 5.19 -4.76 -1.58
CA VAL A 70 4.40 -5.14 -0.41
C VAL A 70 3.02 -5.62 -0.81
N GLN A 71 2.44 -6.43 0.03
CA GLN A 71 1.07 -6.87 -0.12
C GLN A 71 0.30 -6.40 1.10
N VAL A 72 -0.79 -5.72 0.88
CA VAL A 72 -1.60 -5.14 1.94
C VAL A 72 -2.99 -5.72 1.89
N THR A 73 -3.51 -6.14 3.03
CA THR A 73 -4.89 -6.58 3.12
C THR A 73 -5.64 -5.57 3.95
N THR A 74 -6.80 -5.15 3.49
CA THR A 74 -7.61 -4.19 4.20
C THR A 74 -9.06 -4.60 4.23
N GLU A 75 -9.75 -4.19 5.28
CA GLU A 75 -11.18 -4.39 5.40
C GLU A 75 -11.90 -3.06 5.41
N TRP A 76 -11.22 -1.98 5.12
CA TRP A 76 -11.85 -0.67 5.10
C TRP A 76 -11.11 0.27 4.15
N LEU A 77 -11.86 0.93 3.29
CA LEU A 77 -11.31 1.92 2.39
C LEU A 77 -11.97 3.25 2.63
N ARG A 78 -11.23 4.31 2.38
CA ARG A 78 -11.79 5.66 2.48
C ARG A 78 -11.46 6.45 1.23
N PRO A 79 -12.41 6.60 0.31
CA PRO A 79 -12.15 7.45 -0.85
C PRO A 79 -12.28 8.90 -0.44
N SER A 80 -11.52 9.76 -1.09
CA SER A 80 -11.66 11.19 -0.85
C SER A 80 -11.42 11.93 -2.16
N ALA A 81 -11.98 13.11 -2.26
CA ALA A 81 -11.85 13.92 -3.44
C ALA A 81 -11.66 15.37 -3.02
N TRP A 82 -10.85 16.10 -3.77
CA TRP A 82 -10.63 17.51 -3.47
C TRP A 82 -10.22 18.20 -4.77
N THR A 83 -10.18 19.52 -4.70
CA THR A 83 -9.72 20.32 -5.83
C THR A 83 -8.36 20.88 -5.45
N ASP A 84 -7.37 20.72 -6.31
CA ASP A 84 -6.05 21.20 -6.00
C ASP A 84 -5.97 22.70 -6.24
N GLN A 85 -4.79 23.27 -6.01
CA GLN A 85 -4.63 24.71 -6.10
C GLN A 85 -4.85 25.23 -7.51
N GLY A 86 -4.63 24.42 -8.51
CA GLY A 86 -4.86 24.83 -9.87
C GLY A 86 -6.28 24.63 -10.33
N GLY A 87 -7.16 24.16 -9.44
CA GLY A 87 -8.55 23.94 -9.81
C GLY A 87 -8.85 22.57 -10.38
N ALA A 88 -7.88 21.70 -10.45
CA ALA A 88 -8.11 20.37 -11.01
C ALA A 88 -8.65 19.41 -9.95
N PRO A 89 -9.64 18.60 -10.29
CA PRO A 89 -10.17 17.65 -9.32
C PRO A 89 -9.16 16.53 -9.05
N GLN A 90 -9.07 16.13 -7.81
CA GLN A 90 -8.16 15.07 -7.39
C GLN A 90 -8.93 14.07 -6.56
N ALA A 91 -8.46 12.85 -6.57
CA ALA A 91 -9.09 11.80 -5.78
C ALA A 91 -8.03 10.85 -5.27
N SER A 92 -8.26 10.27 -4.12
CA SER A 92 -7.39 9.24 -3.62
C SER A 92 -8.21 8.22 -2.84
N ILE A 93 -7.62 7.07 -2.63
CA ILE A 93 -8.23 6.02 -1.83
C ILE A 93 -7.24 5.66 -0.75
N ASP A 94 -7.70 5.75 0.49
CA ASP A 94 -6.91 5.38 1.65
C ASP A 94 -7.34 4.01 2.12
N LEU A 95 -6.38 3.19 2.45
CA LEU A 95 -6.63 1.86 2.99
C LEU A 95 -6.09 1.80 4.39
N ASP A 96 -6.89 1.30 5.33
CA ASP A 96 -6.38 1.04 6.66
C ASP A 96 -5.93 -0.41 6.67
N ALA A 97 -4.64 -0.63 6.74
CA ALA A 97 -4.10 -1.97 6.59
C ALA A 97 -4.41 -2.85 7.80
N ASN A 98 -4.89 -4.05 7.53
CA ASN A 98 -5.06 -5.05 8.56
C ASN A 98 -3.88 -6.00 8.57
N ARG A 99 -3.22 -6.14 7.43
CA ARG A 99 -2.11 -7.05 7.30
C ARG A 99 -1.13 -6.49 6.28
N LEU A 100 0.14 -6.65 6.53
CA LEU A 100 1.20 -6.16 5.67
C LEU A 100 2.24 -7.24 5.50
N VAL A 101 2.55 -7.60 4.28
CA VAL A 101 3.57 -8.60 3.98
C VAL A 101 4.62 -7.96 3.07
N LEU A 102 5.88 -8.10 3.43
CA LEU A 102 6.95 -7.54 2.64
C LEU A 102 7.51 -8.65 1.75
N LEU A 103 7.25 -8.50 0.47
CA LEU A 103 7.61 -9.53 -0.48
C LEU A 103 9.04 -9.43 -0.97
N ASP A 104 9.56 -8.24 -1.10
CA ASP A 104 10.92 -8.10 -1.59
C ASP A 104 11.93 -8.59 -0.58
N ARG A 105 11.58 -8.61 0.68
CA ARG A 105 12.48 -9.19 1.62
C ARG A 105 12.70 -10.66 1.36
N LEU A 106 11.62 -11.33 1.04
CA LEU A 106 11.72 -12.70 0.71
C LEU A 106 12.58 -12.90 -0.49
N GLU A 107 12.41 -12.08 -1.48
CA GLU A 107 13.18 -12.20 -2.62
C GLU A 107 14.62 -12.04 -2.35
N SER A 108 14.97 -11.09 -1.57
CA SER A 108 16.35 -10.87 -1.40
C SER A 108 16.99 -11.96 -0.61
N GLU A 109 16.27 -12.62 0.23
CA GLU A 109 16.85 -13.66 0.91
C GLU A 109 17.00 -14.82 0.10
N ASP A 110 16.16 -15.04 -0.81
CA ASP A 110 16.15 -16.17 -1.48
C ASP A 110 16.75 -16.17 -2.64
N THR A 111 17.25 -15.35 -2.96
CA THR A 111 17.86 -15.33 -4.07
C THR A 111 17.75 -16.50 -4.71
N GLU A 112 17.52 -17.32 -4.36
CA GLU A 112 17.49 -18.35 -5.06
C GLU A 112 16.34 -18.90 -5.14
N SER A 113 15.75 -19.01 -4.62
CA SER A 113 14.72 -19.71 -4.69
C SER A 113 13.73 -19.27 -5.25
N GLU A 114 13.90 -19.02 -5.45
CA GLU A 114 13.14 -18.90 -5.80
C GLU A 114 12.35 -18.63 -6.10
N GLY A 115 12.45 -18.35 -6.23
CA GLY A 115 11.82 -17.88 -6.39
C GLY A 115 10.82 -18.23 -6.61
N ASP A 116 10.72 -18.61 -6.75
CA ASP A 116 9.96 -19.01 -6.94
C ASP A 116 8.91 -19.06 -6.60
N ASP A 117 8.87 -19.37 -6.41
CA ASP A 117 7.94 -19.52 -5.82
C ASP A 117 7.11 -18.55 -5.63
N ILE A 118 7.25 -17.94 -6.09
CA ILE A 118 6.50 -17.02 -5.91
C ILE A 118 5.40 -17.14 -6.48
N PRO A 119 4.54 -17.25 -5.92
CA PRO A 119 3.39 -17.55 -6.32
C PRO A 119 2.67 -16.48 -6.75
N PHE A 120 2.45 -16.18 -7.60
CA PHE A 120 1.53 -15.28 -8.03
C PHE A 120 1.54 -15.16 -9.39
#